data_12a4cdba542dec9e176e757b396813c8
#
_entry.id   12a4cdba542dec9e176e757b396813c8
#
_cell.length_a   1.000
_cell.length_b   1.000
_cell.length_c   1.000
_cell.angle_alpha   90.00
_cell.angle_beta   90.00
_cell.angle_gamma   90.00
#
_symmetry.space_group_name_H-M   'P 1'
#
loop_
_entity.id
_entity.type
_entity.pdbx_description
1 polymer ?
#
loop_
_entity_poly.entity_id
_entity_poly.type
_entity_poly.pdbx_seq_one_letter_code
_entity_poly.pdbx_strand_id
1 'polypeptide(L)'
;MFIGILGGSFNPIHNGHLHIANFVHRTLALDRLIFVPTGDPPHKPATSLAPAHHRLEMVRLATESYPHFVVDDREARAPTVSYSIDTVQGIKHEFPTGTEFGFIIGLDAFLDFPSWKHATHLLEICQFIVCSRPGVAFSDLQSMPLLPPTPQSSLLNLDHQKSHRLDIALPSGNALTLLSVPPCEVPASQIREQIALHRPIGHWLPPSVESYIIRHQVYQ
;
A
#
# COMPACT_ATOMS: atom_id res chain seq x y z
N MET A 1 14.66 14.79 -1.95
CA MET A 1 13.26 14.59 -1.59
C MET A 1 12.95 13.11 -1.70
N PHE A 2 12.33 12.51 -0.68
CA PHE A 2 11.96 11.09 -0.68
C PHE A 2 10.43 10.94 -0.57
N ILE A 3 9.81 10.32 -1.57
CA ILE A 3 8.36 10.22 -1.71
C ILE A 3 7.92 8.76 -1.63
N GLY A 4 6.98 8.46 -0.72
CA GLY A 4 6.32 7.16 -0.68
C GLY A 4 5.15 7.09 -1.66
N ILE A 5 4.97 5.94 -2.31
CA ILE A 5 3.80 5.64 -3.16
C ILE A 5 3.09 4.43 -2.54
N LEU A 6 1.87 4.61 -2.09
CA LEU A 6 1.04 3.57 -1.51
C LEU A 6 -0.17 3.30 -2.41
N GLY A 7 -0.05 2.27 -3.24
CA GLY A 7 -1.15 1.77 -4.06
C GLY A 7 -2.09 0.85 -3.28
N GLY A 8 -3.36 0.86 -3.63
CA GLY A 8 -4.31 -0.06 -3.01
C GLY A 8 -5.73 0.07 -3.54
N SER A 9 -6.52 -0.98 -3.37
CA SER A 9 -7.94 -0.93 -3.73
C SER A 9 -8.75 -0.02 -2.79
N PHE A 10 -8.30 0.15 -1.52
CA PHE A 10 -8.98 0.95 -0.48
C PHE A 10 -10.50 0.74 -0.46
N ASN A 11 -10.91 -0.48 -0.19
CA ASN A 11 -12.31 -0.93 -0.33
C ASN A 11 -12.94 -1.41 1.01
N PRO A 12 -13.20 -0.46 1.96
CA PRO A 12 -12.80 0.94 2.00
C PRO A 12 -11.36 1.16 2.52
N ILE A 13 -10.88 2.41 2.42
CA ILE A 13 -9.75 2.87 3.25
C ILE A 13 -10.16 2.81 4.73
N HIS A 14 -9.21 2.44 5.59
CA HIS A 14 -9.47 2.23 7.02
C HIS A 14 -8.25 2.60 7.88
N ASN A 15 -8.44 2.62 9.20
CA ASN A 15 -7.39 3.00 10.15
C ASN A 15 -6.11 2.17 10.01
N GLY A 16 -6.19 0.92 9.58
CA GLY A 16 -5.02 0.09 9.28
C GLY A 16 -4.16 0.63 8.13
N HIS A 17 -4.77 1.15 7.06
CA HIS A 17 -4.02 1.79 5.96
C HIS A 17 -3.33 3.07 6.43
N LEU A 18 -4.03 3.92 7.19
CA LEU A 18 -3.48 5.15 7.75
C LEU A 18 -2.37 4.88 8.76
N HIS A 19 -2.50 3.81 9.56
CA HIS A 19 -1.47 3.37 10.49
C HIS A 19 -0.17 3.01 9.76
N ILE A 20 -0.25 2.17 8.72
CA ILE A 20 0.90 1.79 7.90
C ILE A 20 1.53 3.04 7.25
N ALA A 21 0.71 3.90 6.63
CA ALA A 21 1.18 5.11 5.97
C ALA A 21 1.93 6.04 6.94
N ASN A 22 1.36 6.30 8.12
CA ASN A 22 2.00 7.12 9.16
C ASN A 22 3.28 6.48 9.70
N PHE A 23 3.27 5.15 9.93
CA PHE A 23 4.45 4.44 10.41
C PHE A 23 5.60 4.54 9.41
N VAL A 24 5.34 4.25 8.14
CA VAL A 24 6.34 4.34 7.07
C VAL A 24 6.85 5.77 6.91
N HIS A 25 5.94 6.75 6.85
CA HIS A 25 6.30 8.16 6.72
C HIS A 25 7.28 8.61 7.82
N ARG A 26 7.01 8.25 9.08
CA ARG A 26 7.87 8.61 10.22
C ARG A 26 9.18 7.84 10.25
N THR A 27 9.12 6.52 10.00
CA THR A 27 10.29 5.62 10.11
C THR A 27 11.33 5.92 9.04
N LEU A 28 10.90 6.29 7.84
CA LEU A 28 11.78 6.56 6.70
C LEU A 28 11.93 8.05 6.42
N ALA A 29 11.39 8.92 7.26
CA ALA A 29 11.41 10.38 7.10
C ALA A 29 11.00 10.82 5.67
N LEU A 30 9.88 10.27 5.16
CA LEU A 30 9.38 10.65 3.84
C LEU A 30 8.96 12.12 3.83
N ASP A 31 9.27 12.85 2.76
CA ASP A 31 8.77 14.22 2.58
C ASP A 31 7.27 14.23 2.29
N ARG A 32 6.79 13.25 1.52
CA ARG A 32 5.37 13.05 1.16
C ARG A 32 5.04 11.58 1.00
N LEU A 33 3.78 11.25 1.14
CA LEU A 33 3.24 9.94 0.81
C LEU A 33 2.03 10.11 -0.12
N ILE A 34 2.08 9.47 -1.29
CA ILE A 34 1.04 9.53 -2.32
C ILE A 34 0.19 8.25 -2.21
N PHE A 35 -1.08 8.41 -1.92
CA PHE A 35 -2.07 7.33 -2.01
C PHE A 35 -2.56 7.22 -3.45
N VAL A 36 -2.54 6.02 -4.01
CA VAL A 36 -3.02 5.74 -5.37
C VAL A 36 -4.16 4.72 -5.29
N PRO A 37 -5.42 5.16 -5.21
CA PRO A 37 -6.57 4.27 -5.28
C PRO A 37 -6.66 3.62 -6.66
N THR A 38 -6.67 2.27 -6.71
CA THR A 38 -6.76 1.54 -7.97
C THR A 38 -8.12 1.77 -8.65
N GLY A 39 -8.11 1.87 -9.96
CA GLY A 39 -9.32 1.84 -10.77
C GLY A 39 -9.86 0.40 -10.87
N ASP A 40 -9.36 -0.32 -11.84
CA ASP A 40 -9.73 -1.70 -12.13
C ASP A 40 -8.49 -2.59 -11.95
N PRO A 41 -8.29 -3.18 -10.75
CA PRO A 41 -7.09 -3.96 -10.46
C PRO A 41 -7.10 -5.28 -11.24
N PRO A 42 -5.99 -5.66 -11.93
CA PRO A 42 -5.95 -6.84 -12.79
C PRO A 42 -6.15 -8.17 -12.07
N HIS A 43 -5.98 -8.18 -10.74
CA HIS A 43 -6.02 -9.41 -9.94
C HIS A 43 -7.30 -9.58 -9.09
N LYS A 44 -8.27 -8.64 -9.17
CA LYS A 44 -9.53 -8.72 -8.42
C LYS A 44 -10.74 -8.64 -9.35
N PRO A 45 -11.75 -9.49 -9.15
CA PRO A 45 -13.01 -9.33 -9.88
C PRO A 45 -13.62 -7.95 -9.62
N ALA A 46 -13.98 -7.22 -10.68
CA ALA A 46 -14.60 -5.90 -10.58
C ALA A 46 -15.86 -5.88 -9.69
N THR A 47 -16.59 -7.00 -9.63
CA THR A 47 -17.80 -7.16 -8.83
C THR A 47 -17.57 -7.17 -7.31
N SER A 48 -16.31 -7.28 -6.85
CA SER A 48 -15.98 -7.31 -5.41
C SER A 48 -15.60 -5.93 -4.85
N LEU A 49 -15.53 -4.90 -5.69
CA LEU A 49 -15.09 -3.55 -5.29
C LEU A 49 -16.24 -2.56 -5.40
N ALA A 50 -16.29 -1.61 -4.46
CA ALA A 50 -17.08 -0.41 -4.65
C ALA A 50 -16.56 0.38 -5.87
N PRO A 51 -17.42 1.13 -6.57
CA PRO A 51 -17.01 1.97 -7.70
C PRO A 51 -15.81 2.85 -7.37
N ALA A 52 -14.87 2.99 -8.32
CA ALA A 52 -13.60 3.68 -8.11
C ALA A 52 -13.77 5.12 -7.57
N HIS A 53 -14.80 5.85 -8.02
CA HIS A 53 -15.07 7.20 -7.55
C HIS A 53 -15.42 7.27 -6.05
N HIS A 54 -16.16 6.28 -5.52
CA HIS A 54 -16.43 6.19 -4.08
C HIS A 54 -15.15 5.88 -3.30
N ARG A 55 -14.32 4.96 -3.79
CA ARG A 55 -13.05 4.59 -3.13
C ARG A 55 -12.07 5.75 -3.11
N LEU A 56 -11.97 6.49 -4.22
CA LEU A 56 -11.17 7.71 -4.34
C LEU A 56 -11.63 8.77 -3.33
N GLU A 57 -12.93 9.03 -3.24
CA GLU A 57 -13.45 10.04 -2.33
C GLU A 57 -13.24 9.66 -0.87
N MET A 58 -13.43 8.38 -0.52
CA MET A 58 -13.10 7.90 0.83
C MET A 58 -11.63 8.09 1.18
N VAL A 59 -10.70 7.88 0.24
CA VAL A 59 -9.27 8.13 0.46
C VAL A 59 -9.00 9.62 0.66
N ARG A 60 -9.61 10.52 -0.09
CA ARG A 60 -9.49 11.98 0.09
C ARG A 60 -9.94 12.39 1.49
N LEU A 61 -11.12 11.95 1.89
CA LEU A 61 -11.67 12.23 3.22
C LEU A 61 -10.79 11.69 4.36
N ALA A 62 -10.21 10.50 4.18
CA ALA A 62 -9.36 9.89 5.19
C ALA A 62 -8.00 10.59 5.35
N THR A 63 -7.51 11.23 4.29
CA THR A 63 -6.18 11.85 4.25
C THR A 63 -6.19 13.36 4.47
N GLU A 64 -7.35 14.00 4.47
CA GLU A 64 -7.52 15.46 4.56
C GLU A 64 -6.78 16.10 5.74
N SER A 65 -6.76 15.43 6.89
CA SER A 65 -6.09 15.95 8.11
C SER A 65 -4.57 15.73 8.15
N TYR A 66 -3.98 15.10 7.10
CA TYR A 66 -2.57 14.78 7.04
C TYR A 66 -1.85 15.63 5.99
N PRO A 67 -1.11 16.68 6.36
CA PRO A 67 -0.54 17.62 5.39
C PRO A 67 0.53 17.03 4.45
N HIS A 68 1.10 15.88 4.83
CA HIS A 68 2.10 15.16 4.05
C HIS A 68 1.51 14.01 3.21
N PHE A 69 0.20 13.77 3.28
CA PHE A 69 -0.48 12.79 2.44
C PHE A 69 -1.12 13.48 1.24
N VAL A 70 -0.91 12.91 0.08
CA VAL A 70 -1.45 13.38 -1.20
C VAL A 70 -2.22 12.23 -1.85
N VAL A 71 -3.29 12.52 -2.56
CA VAL A 71 -4.06 11.52 -3.29
C VAL A 71 -3.87 11.75 -4.79
N ASP A 72 -3.40 10.71 -5.47
CA ASP A 72 -3.29 10.66 -6.91
C ASP A 72 -4.46 9.84 -7.47
N ASP A 73 -5.24 10.42 -8.34
CA ASP A 73 -6.48 9.82 -8.87
C ASP A 73 -6.31 9.18 -10.26
N ARG A 74 -5.07 9.11 -10.79
CA ARG A 74 -4.79 8.62 -12.15
C ARG A 74 -5.34 7.22 -12.42
N GLU A 75 -5.16 6.27 -11.50
CA GLU A 75 -5.68 4.92 -11.67
C GLU A 75 -7.20 4.87 -11.52
N ALA A 76 -7.75 5.58 -10.53
CA ALA A 76 -9.19 5.62 -10.29
C ALA A 76 -9.99 6.25 -11.45
N ARG A 77 -9.35 7.11 -12.25
CA ARG A 77 -9.93 7.75 -13.44
C ARG A 77 -9.54 7.07 -14.75
N ALA A 78 -8.62 6.10 -14.71
CA ALA A 78 -8.19 5.43 -15.93
C ALA A 78 -9.35 4.65 -16.56
N PRO A 79 -9.54 4.75 -17.89
CA PRO A 79 -10.59 4.00 -18.59
C PRO A 79 -10.25 2.51 -18.78
N THR A 80 -9.01 2.13 -18.47
CA THR A 80 -8.46 0.79 -18.67
C THR A 80 -7.71 0.33 -17.41
N VAL A 81 -7.38 -0.95 -17.38
CA VAL A 81 -6.56 -1.55 -16.32
C VAL A 81 -5.24 -0.80 -16.18
N SER A 82 -4.91 -0.37 -14.96
CA SER A 82 -3.65 0.29 -14.61
C SER A 82 -2.65 -0.72 -14.06
N TYR A 83 -1.37 -0.51 -14.35
CA TYR A 83 -0.27 -1.30 -13.82
C TYR A 83 0.68 -0.42 -13.01
N SER A 84 1.19 -0.96 -11.92
CA SER A 84 2.08 -0.22 -11.01
C SER A 84 3.30 0.38 -11.70
N ILE A 85 3.84 -0.29 -12.71
CA ILE A 85 4.97 0.23 -13.49
C ILE A 85 4.62 1.54 -14.20
N ASP A 86 3.45 1.57 -14.86
CA ASP A 86 2.98 2.75 -15.60
C ASP A 86 2.67 3.90 -14.62
N THR A 87 2.08 3.58 -13.48
CA THR A 87 1.76 4.52 -12.40
C THR A 87 3.01 5.16 -11.81
N VAL A 88 4.00 4.35 -11.42
CA VAL A 88 5.27 4.85 -10.84
C VAL A 88 6.02 5.71 -11.85
N GLN A 89 6.12 5.30 -13.11
CA GLN A 89 6.75 6.11 -14.17
C GLN A 89 6.02 7.46 -14.34
N GLY A 90 4.69 7.45 -14.42
CA GLY A 90 3.89 8.67 -14.54
C GLY A 90 4.09 9.62 -13.37
N ILE A 91 4.10 9.12 -12.13
CA ILE A 91 4.38 9.95 -10.95
C ILE A 91 5.81 10.53 -11.02
N LYS A 92 6.80 9.71 -11.33
CA LYS A 92 8.21 10.16 -11.40
C LYS A 92 8.41 11.31 -12.38
N HIS A 93 7.71 11.33 -13.50
CA HIS A 93 7.80 12.40 -14.50
C HIS A 93 7.29 13.76 -13.99
N GLU A 94 6.49 13.79 -12.94
CA GLU A 94 5.94 15.03 -12.37
C GLU A 94 6.86 15.67 -11.32
N PHE A 95 7.95 15.00 -10.95
CA PHE A 95 8.87 15.47 -9.93
C PHE A 95 10.27 15.78 -10.49
N PRO A 96 11.01 16.71 -9.84
CA PRO A 96 12.37 17.05 -10.27
C PRO A 96 13.32 15.84 -10.28
N THR A 97 14.29 15.87 -11.18
CA THR A 97 15.38 14.88 -11.22
C THR A 97 16.10 14.82 -9.88
N GLY A 98 16.43 13.62 -9.41
CA GLY A 98 17.03 13.38 -8.09
C GLY A 98 16.02 13.18 -6.98
N THR A 99 14.70 13.21 -7.27
CA THR A 99 13.67 12.76 -6.31
C THR A 99 13.74 11.23 -6.19
N GLU A 100 13.81 10.74 -4.96
CA GLU A 100 13.75 9.33 -4.65
C GLU A 100 12.31 8.90 -4.41
N PHE A 101 11.97 7.68 -4.83
CA PHE A 101 10.63 7.10 -4.66
C PHE A 101 10.71 5.75 -3.98
N GLY A 102 9.83 5.51 -3.01
CA GLY A 102 9.64 4.23 -2.34
C GLY A 102 8.24 3.68 -2.58
N PHE A 103 8.12 2.54 -3.28
CA PHE A 103 6.84 1.86 -3.48
C PHE A 103 6.51 1.04 -2.22
N ILE A 104 5.43 1.41 -1.55
CA ILE A 104 4.98 0.80 -0.29
C ILE A 104 4.01 -0.33 -0.61
N ILE A 105 4.32 -1.54 -0.15
CA ILE A 105 3.56 -2.75 -0.44
C ILE A 105 3.47 -3.63 0.81
N GLY A 106 2.36 -4.34 0.99
CA GLY A 106 2.25 -5.37 2.01
C GLY A 106 3.03 -6.63 1.62
N LEU A 107 3.55 -7.35 2.61
CA LEU A 107 4.33 -8.58 2.39
C LEU A 107 3.54 -9.64 1.62
N ASP A 108 2.24 -9.77 1.86
CA ASP A 108 1.32 -10.64 1.14
C ASP A 108 1.34 -10.38 -0.37
N ALA A 109 1.19 -9.12 -0.76
CA ALA A 109 1.22 -8.72 -2.17
C ALA A 109 2.64 -8.77 -2.76
N PHE A 110 3.69 -8.57 -1.93
CA PHE A 110 5.07 -8.66 -2.38
C PHE A 110 5.50 -10.11 -2.67
N LEU A 111 4.94 -11.10 -1.99
CA LEU A 111 5.16 -12.52 -2.32
C LEU A 111 4.65 -12.87 -3.73
N ASP A 112 3.57 -12.20 -4.18
CA ASP A 112 3.04 -12.36 -5.54
C ASP A 112 3.71 -11.44 -6.58
N PHE A 113 4.60 -10.54 -6.14
CA PHE A 113 5.22 -9.51 -6.97
C PHE A 113 5.94 -10.03 -8.22
N PRO A 114 6.61 -11.21 -8.24
CA PRO A 114 7.21 -11.75 -9.46
C PRO A 114 6.23 -11.94 -10.62
N SER A 115 4.93 -12.04 -10.33
CA SER A 115 3.87 -12.16 -11.36
C SER A 115 3.44 -10.81 -11.96
N TRP A 116 3.90 -9.68 -11.39
CA TRP A 116 3.48 -8.36 -11.83
C TRP A 116 4.10 -7.97 -13.18
N LYS A 117 3.36 -7.16 -13.92
CA LYS A 117 3.84 -6.61 -15.21
C LYS A 117 5.14 -5.84 -14.98
N HIS A 118 6.20 -6.28 -15.67
CA HIS A 118 7.54 -5.67 -15.60
C HIS A 118 8.10 -5.55 -14.16
N ALA A 119 7.90 -6.57 -13.32
CA ALA A 119 8.34 -6.60 -11.92
C ALA A 119 9.83 -6.23 -11.75
N THR A 120 10.73 -6.82 -12.54
CA THR A 120 12.16 -6.51 -12.48
C THR A 120 12.42 -5.03 -12.77
N HIS A 121 11.77 -4.47 -13.79
CA HIS A 121 11.95 -3.07 -14.14
C HIS A 121 11.42 -2.13 -13.05
N LEU A 122 10.35 -2.53 -12.34
CA LEU A 122 9.84 -1.75 -11.23
C LEU A 122 10.85 -1.66 -10.07
N LEU A 123 11.61 -2.74 -9.78
CA LEU A 123 12.72 -2.73 -8.81
C LEU A 123 13.91 -1.86 -9.26
N GLU A 124 14.06 -1.61 -10.56
CA GLU A 124 15.10 -0.76 -11.11
C GLU A 124 14.79 0.73 -10.99
N ILE A 125 13.50 1.10 -11.05
CA ILE A 125 13.11 2.51 -11.14
C ILE A 125 12.72 3.14 -9.81
N CYS A 126 12.49 2.38 -8.73
CA CYS A 126 12.20 2.90 -7.41
C CYS A 126 12.66 1.94 -6.31
N GLN A 127 12.80 2.45 -5.10
CA GLN A 127 12.99 1.66 -3.89
C GLN A 127 11.68 0.92 -3.54
N PHE A 128 11.80 -0.20 -2.80
CA PHE A 128 10.63 -0.90 -2.28
C PHE A 128 10.60 -0.87 -0.75
N ILE A 129 9.41 -0.68 -0.20
CA ILE A 129 9.15 -0.66 1.24
C ILE A 129 8.09 -1.72 1.51
N VAL A 130 8.54 -2.88 1.99
CA VAL A 130 7.67 -4.05 2.26
C VAL A 130 7.29 -4.07 3.72
N CYS A 131 6.00 -3.90 3.99
CA CYS A 131 5.45 -3.86 5.34
C CYS A 131 4.91 -5.23 5.76
N SER A 132 5.17 -5.64 7.00
CA SER A 132 4.60 -6.86 7.57
C SER A 132 3.09 -6.92 7.44
N ARG A 133 2.55 -8.13 7.30
CA ARG A 133 1.12 -8.40 7.23
C ARG A 133 0.78 -9.62 8.08
N PRO A 134 -0.37 -9.66 8.76
CA PRO A 134 -0.85 -10.87 9.41
C PRO A 134 -0.97 -12.04 8.42
N GLY A 135 -0.58 -13.22 8.86
CA GLY A 135 -0.74 -14.46 8.08
C GLY A 135 0.42 -14.80 7.13
N VAL A 136 1.43 -13.93 6.98
CA VAL A 136 2.65 -14.16 6.19
C VAL A 136 3.88 -13.74 6.99
N ALA A 137 5.04 -14.34 6.71
CA ALA A 137 6.29 -14.08 7.41
C ALA A 137 7.38 -13.59 6.45
N PHE A 138 8.29 -12.73 6.93
CA PHE A 138 9.44 -12.29 6.13
C PHE A 138 10.33 -13.46 5.72
N SER A 139 10.39 -14.54 6.53
CA SER A 139 11.09 -15.77 6.18
C SER A 139 10.57 -16.44 4.91
N ASP A 140 9.32 -16.15 4.48
CA ASP A 140 8.77 -16.63 3.20
C ASP A 140 9.51 -16.03 2.00
N LEU A 141 10.23 -14.90 2.18
CA LEU A 141 11.06 -14.28 1.14
C LEU A 141 12.36 -15.04 0.85
N GLN A 142 12.72 -16.07 1.63
CA GLN A 142 13.99 -16.80 1.49
C GLN A 142 14.23 -17.35 0.08
N SER A 143 13.17 -17.75 -0.62
CA SER A 143 13.24 -18.32 -1.97
C SER A 143 12.74 -17.38 -3.06
N MET A 144 12.60 -16.09 -2.77
CA MET A 144 12.06 -15.11 -3.71
C MET A 144 13.04 -14.86 -4.88
N PRO A 145 12.66 -15.14 -6.14
CA PRO A 145 13.62 -15.19 -7.26
C PRO A 145 14.20 -13.83 -7.66
N LEU A 146 13.56 -12.74 -7.27
CA LEU A 146 13.99 -11.37 -7.63
C LEU A 146 14.88 -10.71 -6.56
N LEU A 147 15.11 -11.40 -5.45
CA LEU A 147 15.91 -10.86 -4.35
C LEU A 147 17.31 -11.47 -4.31
N PRO A 148 18.34 -10.70 -3.91
CA PRO A 148 19.64 -11.25 -3.63
C PRO A 148 19.57 -12.19 -2.41
N PRO A 149 20.50 -13.15 -2.30
CA PRO A 149 20.57 -14.03 -1.15
C PRO A 149 20.59 -13.24 0.16
N THR A 150 19.57 -13.44 0.98
CA THR A 150 19.42 -12.76 2.27
C THR A 150 19.56 -13.79 3.39
N PRO A 151 20.37 -13.53 4.44
CA PRO A 151 20.51 -14.46 5.56
C PRO A 151 19.15 -14.75 6.22
N GLN A 152 18.79 -16.02 6.34
CA GLN A 152 17.53 -16.45 6.97
C GLN A 152 17.38 -15.90 8.40
N SER A 153 18.49 -15.84 9.15
CA SER A 153 18.50 -15.28 10.51
C SER A 153 18.02 -13.82 10.55
N SER A 154 18.34 -13.03 9.52
CA SER A 154 17.89 -11.62 9.44
C SER A 154 16.39 -11.53 9.21
N LEU A 155 15.83 -12.38 8.35
CA LEU A 155 14.38 -12.45 8.11
C LEU A 155 13.63 -12.92 9.36
N LEU A 156 14.12 -13.99 10.02
CA LEU A 156 13.56 -14.49 11.28
C LEU A 156 13.63 -13.46 12.42
N ASN A 157 14.63 -12.58 12.43
CA ASN A 157 14.70 -11.51 13.42
C ASN A 157 13.58 -10.50 13.25
N LEU A 158 13.15 -10.22 12.01
CA LEU A 158 11.95 -9.39 11.74
C LEU A 158 10.68 -10.11 12.19
N ASP A 159 10.53 -11.39 11.86
CA ASP A 159 9.35 -12.18 12.22
C ASP A 159 9.17 -12.28 13.75
N HIS A 160 10.29 -12.43 14.48
CA HIS A 160 10.30 -12.49 15.94
C HIS A 160 10.37 -11.11 16.61
N GLN A 161 10.26 -10.01 15.86
CA GLN A 161 10.32 -8.62 16.36
C GLN A 161 11.63 -8.28 17.11
N LYS A 162 12.70 -9.00 16.86
CA LYS A 162 14.06 -8.71 17.36
C LYS A 162 14.72 -7.56 16.59
N SER A 163 14.25 -7.32 15.38
CA SER A 163 14.55 -6.16 14.53
C SER A 163 13.26 -5.64 13.93
N HIS A 164 13.19 -4.34 13.68
CA HIS A 164 12.01 -3.73 13.04
C HIS A 164 12.27 -3.31 11.59
N ARG A 165 13.55 -3.35 11.15
CA ARG A 165 13.96 -2.95 9.81
C ARG A 165 15.11 -3.81 9.32
N LEU A 166 15.07 -4.13 8.02
CA LEU A 166 16.17 -4.73 7.28
C LEU A 166 16.22 -4.08 5.89
N ASP A 167 17.37 -3.49 5.55
CA ASP A 167 17.62 -2.93 4.23
C ASP A 167 18.45 -3.91 3.40
N ILE A 168 17.99 -4.21 2.20
CA ILE A 168 18.62 -5.12 1.24
C ILE A 168 18.99 -4.30 0.01
N ALA A 169 20.28 -4.26 -0.33
CA ALA A 169 20.74 -3.61 -1.56
C ALA A 169 20.38 -4.47 -2.78
N LEU A 170 19.70 -3.87 -3.74
CA LEU A 170 19.35 -4.53 -4.99
C LEU A 170 20.47 -4.32 -6.05
N PRO A 171 20.61 -5.22 -7.04
CA PRO A 171 21.58 -5.07 -8.12
C PRO A 171 21.44 -3.76 -8.93
N SER A 172 20.24 -3.19 -8.94
CA SER A 172 19.95 -1.89 -9.57
C SER A 172 20.55 -0.68 -8.85
N GLY A 173 21.07 -0.85 -7.63
CA GLY A 173 21.46 0.23 -6.74
C GLY A 173 20.34 0.79 -5.87
N ASN A 174 19.08 0.42 -6.11
CA ASN A 174 17.96 0.74 -5.24
C ASN A 174 17.98 -0.12 -3.97
N ALA A 175 17.23 0.30 -2.96
CA ALA A 175 17.04 -0.46 -1.72
C ALA A 175 15.67 -1.17 -1.71
N LEU A 176 15.64 -2.34 -1.10
CA LEU A 176 14.45 -2.98 -0.59
C LEU A 176 14.48 -2.90 0.93
N THR A 177 13.54 -2.16 1.52
CA THR A 177 13.41 -2.02 2.96
C THR A 177 12.27 -2.90 3.46
N LEU A 178 12.57 -3.88 4.31
CA LEU A 178 11.58 -4.68 5.03
C LEU A 178 11.29 -4.01 6.37
N LEU A 179 10.01 -3.75 6.66
CA LEU A 179 9.56 -3.09 7.89
C LEU A 179 8.56 -3.96 8.66
N SER A 180 8.92 -4.30 9.90
CA SER A 180 7.97 -4.87 10.86
C SER A 180 7.11 -3.75 11.43
N VAL A 181 5.89 -3.60 10.88
CA VAL A 181 4.92 -2.59 11.29
C VAL A 181 4.16 -3.11 12.52
N PRO A 182 3.97 -2.30 13.57
CA PRO A 182 3.12 -2.69 14.70
C PRO A 182 1.73 -3.13 14.22
N PRO A 183 1.19 -4.23 14.74
CA PRO A 183 -0.08 -4.78 14.25
C PRO A 183 -1.23 -3.77 14.44
N CYS A 184 -2.00 -3.60 13.39
CA CYS A 184 -3.27 -2.87 13.40
C CYS A 184 -4.25 -3.68 12.54
N GLU A 185 -4.94 -4.60 13.18
CA GLU A 185 -5.84 -5.53 12.51
C GLU A 185 -7.16 -4.86 12.15
N VAL A 186 -7.31 -4.50 10.90
CA VAL A 186 -8.57 -3.98 10.35
C VAL A 186 -8.82 -4.68 9.01
N PRO A 187 -9.55 -5.79 8.99
CA PRO A 187 -9.85 -6.48 7.74
C PRO A 187 -10.98 -5.77 6.98
N ALA A 188 -10.68 -5.26 5.79
CA ALA A 188 -11.65 -4.56 4.95
C ALA A 188 -12.89 -5.43 4.60
N SER A 189 -12.73 -6.74 4.50
CA SER A 189 -13.86 -7.68 4.30
C SER A 189 -14.84 -7.65 5.47
N GLN A 190 -14.34 -7.64 6.70
CA GLN A 190 -15.16 -7.56 7.90
C GLN A 190 -15.89 -6.21 8.01
N ILE A 191 -15.23 -5.11 7.61
CA ILE A 191 -15.91 -3.80 7.55
C ILE A 191 -17.12 -3.88 6.62
N ARG A 192 -16.96 -4.40 5.41
CA ARG A 192 -18.06 -4.52 4.43
C ARG A 192 -19.18 -5.44 4.94
N GLU A 193 -18.82 -6.56 5.58
CA GLU A 193 -19.79 -7.45 6.21
C GLU A 193 -20.60 -6.75 7.30
N GLN A 194 -19.94 -6.00 8.18
CA GLN A 194 -20.66 -5.26 9.24
C GLN A 194 -21.56 -4.17 8.66
N ILE A 195 -21.16 -3.50 7.55
CA ILE A 195 -22.02 -2.53 6.86
C ILE A 195 -23.28 -3.22 6.31
N ALA A 196 -23.13 -4.35 5.61
CA ALA A 196 -24.25 -5.12 5.07
C ALA A 196 -25.20 -5.61 6.19
N LEU A 197 -24.69 -5.81 7.40
CA LEU A 197 -25.47 -6.19 8.59
C LEU A 197 -25.97 -5.00 9.41
N HIS A 198 -25.78 -3.76 8.94
CA HIS A 198 -26.12 -2.52 9.65
C HIS A 198 -25.53 -2.43 11.07
N ARG A 199 -24.31 -2.93 11.27
CA ARG A 199 -23.61 -2.92 12.55
C ARG A 199 -22.59 -1.77 12.63
N PRO A 200 -22.21 -1.33 13.85
CA PRO A 200 -21.24 -0.24 14.04
C PRO A 200 -19.85 -0.56 13.45
N ILE A 201 -19.24 0.39 12.75
CA ILE A 201 -17.93 0.28 12.07
C ILE A 201 -16.95 1.39 12.45
N GLY A 202 -17.38 2.40 13.22
CA GLY A 202 -16.63 3.63 13.47
C GLY A 202 -15.26 3.46 14.14
N HIS A 203 -15.03 2.35 14.85
CA HIS A 203 -13.72 2.06 15.44
C HIS A 203 -12.66 1.64 14.41
N TRP A 204 -13.06 1.24 13.20
CA TRP A 204 -12.15 0.84 12.12
C TRP A 204 -11.90 1.94 11.10
N LEU A 205 -12.76 2.95 11.03
CA LEU A 205 -12.77 3.99 10.01
C LEU A 205 -12.56 5.39 10.59
N PRO A 206 -11.96 6.31 9.83
CA PRO A 206 -12.11 7.74 10.12
C PRO A 206 -13.60 8.13 10.11
N PRO A 207 -14.05 9.02 11.01
CA PRO A 207 -15.46 9.45 11.07
C PRO A 207 -16.01 10.04 9.77
N SER A 208 -15.17 10.73 9.00
CA SER A 208 -15.51 11.27 7.68
C SER A 208 -15.82 10.17 6.66
N VAL A 209 -15.06 9.07 6.69
CA VAL A 209 -15.26 7.90 5.81
C VAL A 209 -16.52 7.14 6.20
N GLU A 210 -16.75 6.90 7.49
CA GLU A 210 -17.98 6.28 7.99
C GLU A 210 -19.21 7.07 7.55
N SER A 211 -19.21 8.38 7.78
CA SER A 211 -20.30 9.28 7.38
C SER A 211 -20.56 9.24 5.87
N TYR A 212 -19.49 9.18 5.06
CA TYR A 212 -19.59 9.05 3.61
C TYR A 212 -20.27 7.74 3.20
N ILE A 213 -19.82 6.61 3.75
CA ILE A 213 -20.35 5.27 3.46
C ILE A 213 -21.86 5.22 3.76
N ILE A 214 -22.29 5.73 4.92
CA ILE A 214 -23.69 5.75 5.34
C ILE A 214 -24.52 6.63 4.40
N ARG A 215 -24.05 7.85 4.11
CA ARG A 215 -24.76 8.81 3.25
C ARG A 215 -24.97 8.31 1.84
N HIS A 216 -23.99 7.62 1.26
CA HIS A 216 -24.00 7.17 -0.13
C HIS A 216 -24.38 5.69 -0.28
N GLN A 217 -24.75 5.03 0.83
CA GLN A 217 -25.16 3.62 0.87
C GLN A 217 -24.13 2.69 0.19
N VAL A 218 -22.84 2.98 0.38
CA VAL A 218 -21.75 2.16 -0.17
C VAL A 218 -21.67 0.86 0.61
N TYR A 219 -21.61 -0.27 -0.09
CA TYR A 219 -21.58 -1.64 0.47
C TYR A 219 -22.89 -2.13 1.08
N GLN A 220 -24.01 -1.50 0.81
CA GLN A 220 -25.36 -1.95 1.24
C GLN A 220 -26.03 -2.76 0.14
#